data_5fae22b7151b5ec73c2e3dd4f66f6287
#
_entry.id   5fae22b7151b5ec73c2e3dd4f66f6287
#
_cell.length_a   1.000
_cell.length_b   1.000
_cell.length_c   1.000
_cell.angle_alpha   90.00
_cell.angle_beta   90.00
_cell.angle_gamma   90.00
#
_symmetry.space_group_name_H-M   'P 1'
#
loop_
_entity.id
_entity.type
_entity.pdbx_description
1 polymer ?
#
loop_
_entity_poly.entity_id
_entity_poly.type
_entity_poly.pdbx_seq_one_letter_code
_entity_poly.pdbx_strand_id
1 'polypeptide(L)'
;MRSDGLAFYIHPPKYKSHSWEQRKLGEVGTTYTGLSGKTKEDFGHGNGQFVTYMNVFSNPVGLPDMTEAVEIDDSQNKVLFGDVLFTTSSETPEEVGMSSVWLENAENTYLNSFCFGYRPTVEFNPYYLAYMLRSSSMRKKITFLAQGISRYNISKNKMMDIEIPIPKIEEQKQIGSYFRNLDNLITLHQRKYNKLQNVKKSMLEKMFPKNGSNIPEIRFA
;
A
#
# COMPACT_ATOMS: atom_id res chain seq x y z
N MET A 1 9.02 -5.01 36.37
CA MET A 1 9.61 -4.30 35.21
C MET A 1 8.55 -3.37 34.68
N ARG A 2 8.71 -2.06 34.87
CA ARG A 2 7.76 -1.04 34.38
C ARG A 2 8.07 -0.77 32.92
N SER A 3 7.06 -0.86 32.06
CA SER A 3 7.12 -0.44 30.66
C SER A 3 7.04 1.08 30.62
N ASP A 4 8.17 1.75 30.47
CA ASP A 4 8.21 3.19 30.22
C ASP A 4 7.76 3.44 28.78
N GLY A 5 6.45 3.64 28.62
CA GLY A 5 5.88 4.11 27.38
C GLY A 5 6.33 5.55 27.12
N LEU A 6 7.19 5.74 26.14
CA LEU A 6 7.50 7.05 25.58
C LEU A 6 6.24 7.62 24.92
N ALA A 7 5.43 8.31 25.72
CA ALA A 7 4.36 9.13 25.18
C ALA A 7 5.01 10.40 24.58
N PHE A 8 5.13 10.44 23.27
CA PHE A 8 5.43 11.68 22.57
C PHE A 8 4.23 12.63 22.70
N TYR A 9 4.28 13.52 23.68
CA TYR A 9 3.38 14.67 23.77
C TYR A 9 3.78 15.66 22.66
N ILE A 10 3.20 15.49 21.49
CA ILE A 10 3.20 16.55 20.48
C ILE A 10 2.17 17.56 20.96
N HIS A 11 2.61 18.68 21.55
CA HIS A 11 1.73 19.81 21.77
C HIS A 11 1.24 20.28 20.40
N PRO A 12 -0.07 20.26 20.11
CA PRO A 12 -0.55 20.83 18.87
C PRO A 12 -0.23 22.33 18.90
N PRO A 13 0.45 22.85 17.86
CA PRO A 13 0.61 24.30 17.76
C PRO A 13 -0.79 24.94 17.73
N LYS A 14 -0.93 26.13 18.35
CA LYS A 14 -2.16 26.93 18.31
C LYS A 14 -2.37 27.50 16.90
N TYR A 15 -2.68 26.61 15.93
CA TYR A 15 -3.14 27.06 14.61
C TYR A 15 -4.63 27.37 14.69
N LYS A 16 -5.06 28.48 14.09
CA LYS A 16 -6.46 28.72 13.78
C LYS A 16 -6.94 27.51 12.99
N SER A 17 -7.78 26.67 13.57
CA SER A 17 -8.30 25.45 12.95
C SER A 17 -9.21 25.85 11.79
N HIS A 18 -8.63 25.95 10.60
CA HIS A 18 -9.45 25.88 9.39
C HIS A 18 -9.80 24.39 9.24
N SER A 19 -11.09 24.07 9.28
CA SER A 19 -11.57 22.73 9.00
C SER A 19 -11.13 22.33 7.58
N TRP A 20 -10.65 21.10 7.43
CA TRP A 20 -10.36 20.58 6.11
C TRP A 20 -11.63 20.49 5.27
N GLU A 21 -11.53 20.82 3.99
CA GLU A 21 -12.62 20.62 3.04
C GLU A 21 -13.01 19.15 3.01
N GLN A 22 -14.31 18.85 2.94
CA GLN A 22 -14.84 17.50 2.79
C GLN A 22 -15.46 17.38 1.42
N ARG A 23 -15.02 16.42 0.62
CA ARG A 23 -15.55 16.17 -0.73
C ARG A 23 -15.79 14.68 -0.91
N LYS A 24 -16.81 14.32 -1.67
CA LYS A 24 -16.98 12.93 -2.11
C LYS A 24 -15.88 12.52 -3.07
N LEU A 25 -15.42 11.26 -2.99
CA LEU A 25 -14.46 10.72 -3.95
C LEU A 25 -14.92 10.92 -5.39
N GLY A 26 -16.21 10.69 -5.68
CA GLY A 26 -16.78 10.87 -7.02
C GLY A 26 -16.83 12.31 -7.54
N GLU A 27 -16.66 13.31 -6.68
CA GLU A 27 -16.56 14.72 -7.09
C GLU A 27 -15.16 15.12 -7.52
N VAL A 28 -14.15 14.37 -7.08
CA VAL A 28 -12.74 14.71 -7.27
C VAL A 28 -11.95 13.64 -8.02
N GLY A 29 -12.65 12.68 -8.64
CA GLY A 29 -12.03 11.65 -9.45
C GLY A 29 -13.03 10.74 -10.13
N THR A 30 -12.53 9.86 -10.99
CA THR A 30 -13.31 8.88 -11.76
C THR A 30 -12.77 7.47 -11.56
N THR A 31 -13.61 6.46 -11.74
CA THR A 31 -13.21 5.05 -11.63
C THR A 31 -13.07 4.39 -12.99
N TYR A 32 -12.20 3.39 -13.07
CA TYR A 32 -12.08 2.48 -14.20
C TYR A 32 -11.93 1.02 -13.73
N THR A 33 -12.21 0.08 -14.63
CA THR A 33 -12.08 -1.36 -14.33
C THR A 33 -10.65 -1.83 -14.55
N GLY A 34 -10.23 -2.84 -13.78
CA GLY A 34 -9.05 -3.64 -14.11
C GLY A 34 -9.27 -4.48 -15.37
N LEU A 35 -8.29 -5.33 -15.69
CA LEU A 35 -8.32 -6.24 -16.84
C LEU A 35 -9.64 -7.02 -16.91
N SER A 36 -10.19 -7.13 -18.10
CA SER A 36 -11.44 -7.86 -18.38
C SER A 36 -11.31 -8.71 -19.64
N GLY A 37 -12.07 -9.81 -19.70
CA GLY A 37 -12.07 -10.70 -20.86
C GLY A 37 -10.75 -11.44 -21.10
N LYS A 38 -9.83 -11.45 -20.15
CA LYS A 38 -8.55 -12.17 -20.22
C LYS A 38 -8.71 -13.62 -19.75
N THR A 39 -7.98 -14.51 -20.40
CA THR A 39 -7.91 -15.93 -20.08
C THR A 39 -6.54 -16.26 -19.43
N LYS A 40 -6.37 -17.48 -18.96
CA LYS A 40 -5.11 -17.89 -18.34
C LYS A 40 -3.92 -17.79 -19.30
N GLU A 41 -4.17 -17.97 -20.60
CA GLU A 41 -3.15 -17.90 -21.64
C GLU A 41 -2.60 -16.48 -21.85
N ASP A 42 -3.32 -15.43 -21.46
CA ASP A 42 -2.88 -14.04 -21.60
C ASP A 42 -1.84 -13.62 -20.55
N PHE A 43 -1.62 -14.43 -19.51
CA PHE A 43 -0.78 -14.08 -18.35
C PHE A 43 0.54 -14.84 -18.31
N GLY A 44 1.52 -14.28 -17.62
CA GLY A 44 2.84 -14.88 -17.40
C GLY A 44 3.83 -14.62 -18.53
N HIS A 45 3.43 -13.92 -19.57
CA HIS A 45 4.27 -13.52 -20.73
C HIS A 45 3.75 -12.21 -21.34
N GLY A 46 4.42 -11.73 -22.38
CA GLY A 46 4.09 -10.47 -23.04
C GLY A 46 4.92 -9.30 -22.55
N ASN A 47 4.76 -8.15 -23.22
CA ASN A 47 5.53 -6.93 -22.97
C ASN A 47 4.75 -5.90 -22.12
N GLY A 48 3.53 -6.22 -21.73
CA GLY A 48 2.76 -5.48 -20.74
C GLY A 48 2.95 -6.05 -19.35
N GLN A 49 2.49 -5.33 -18.36
CA GLN A 49 2.48 -5.78 -16.96
C GLN A 49 1.16 -5.39 -16.29
N PHE A 50 0.79 -6.09 -15.25
CA PHE A 50 -0.34 -5.67 -14.42
C PHE A 50 0.01 -5.67 -12.94
N VAL A 51 -0.54 -4.69 -12.23
CA VAL A 51 -0.43 -4.57 -10.77
C VAL A 51 -1.26 -5.69 -10.15
N THR A 52 -0.61 -6.57 -9.37
CA THR A 52 -1.29 -7.73 -8.78
C THR A 52 -2.25 -7.33 -7.66
N TYR A 53 -3.20 -8.20 -7.35
CA TYR A 53 -4.10 -8.03 -6.21
C TYR A 53 -3.31 -7.85 -4.89
N MET A 54 -2.29 -8.70 -4.66
CA MET A 54 -1.48 -8.64 -3.45
C MET A 54 -0.66 -7.38 -3.33
N ASN A 55 -0.23 -6.79 -4.44
CA ASN A 55 0.43 -5.50 -4.45
C ASN A 55 -0.50 -4.41 -3.93
N VAL A 56 -1.72 -4.32 -4.49
CA VAL A 56 -2.75 -3.37 -4.04
C VAL A 56 -3.15 -3.61 -2.58
N PHE A 57 -3.31 -4.86 -2.19
CA PHE A 57 -3.74 -5.25 -0.85
C PHE A 57 -2.71 -4.86 0.22
N SER A 58 -1.44 -5.20 -0.01
CA SER A 58 -0.40 -5.14 1.02
C SER A 58 0.26 -3.76 1.14
N ASN A 59 0.32 -2.97 0.07
CA ASN A 59 1.16 -1.79 0.00
C ASN A 59 0.34 -0.49 -0.13
N PRO A 60 0.56 0.53 0.71
CA PRO A 60 -0.06 1.85 0.53
C PRO A 60 0.42 2.55 -0.75
N VAL A 61 1.64 2.25 -1.17
CA VAL A 61 2.22 2.66 -2.46
C VAL A 61 2.61 1.40 -3.22
N GLY A 62 2.12 1.25 -4.44
CA GLY A 62 2.36 0.09 -5.29
C GLY A 62 3.85 -0.10 -5.60
N LEU A 63 4.29 -1.34 -5.57
CA LEU A 63 5.67 -1.74 -5.82
C LEU A 63 5.82 -2.26 -7.25
N PRO A 64 6.78 -1.74 -8.04
CA PRO A 64 6.96 -2.17 -9.43
C PRO A 64 7.41 -3.63 -9.57
N ASP A 65 8.09 -4.17 -8.57
CA ASP A 65 8.54 -5.57 -8.51
C ASP A 65 7.44 -6.57 -8.11
N MET A 66 6.24 -6.08 -7.76
CA MET A 66 5.05 -6.88 -7.50
C MET A 66 4.03 -6.77 -8.64
N THR A 67 4.49 -6.69 -9.87
CA THR A 67 3.71 -6.81 -11.10
C THR A 67 3.96 -8.14 -11.78
N GLU A 68 3.05 -8.55 -12.64
CA GLU A 68 3.19 -9.77 -13.44
C GLU A 68 3.01 -9.44 -14.92
N ALA A 69 3.66 -10.24 -15.80
CA ALA A 69 3.59 -10.05 -17.24
C ALA A 69 2.21 -10.37 -17.80
N VAL A 70 1.79 -9.61 -18.82
CA VAL A 70 0.55 -9.81 -19.57
C VAL A 70 0.75 -9.33 -21.00
N GLU A 71 -0.03 -9.89 -21.93
CA GLU A 71 -0.10 -9.38 -23.29
C GLU A 71 -0.64 -7.95 -23.34
N ILE A 72 0.00 -7.12 -24.19
CA ILE A 72 -0.45 -5.73 -24.40
C ILE A 72 -1.82 -5.75 -25.05
N ASP A 73 -2.72 -4.94 -24.52
CA ASP A 73 -4.08 -4.78 -25.05
C ASP A 73 -4.52 -3.32 -24.88
N ASP A 74 -4.50 -2.58 -25.98
CA ASP A 74 -4.84 -1.15 -25.98
C ASP A 74 -6.33 -0.87 -25.77
N SER A 75 -7.18 -1.91 -25.77
CA SER A 75 -8.60 -1.78 -25.39
C SER A 75 -8.81 -1.73 -23.86
N GLN A 76 -7.81 -2.10 -23.08
CA GLN A 76 -7.88 -2.12 -21.63
C GLN A 76 -7.47 -0.76 -21.02
N ASN A 77 -7.98 -0.48 -19.82
CA ASN A 77 -7.58 0.70 -19.08
C ASN A 77 -6.15 0.55 -18.56
N LYS A 78 -5.30 1.53 -18.88
CA LYS A 78 -3.93 1.60 -18.36
C LYS A 78 -3.89 2.32 -17.02
N VAL A 79 -3.09 1.83 -16.10
CA VAL A 79 -2.76 2.49 -14.83
C VAL A 79 -1.77 3.62 -15.11
N LEU A 80 -2.04 4.80 -14.59
CA LEU A 80 -1.19 5.97 -14.74
C LEU A 80 -0.62 6.39 -13.38
N PHE A 81 0.46 7.18 -13.43
CA PHE A 81 1.03 7.81 -12.25
C PHE A 81 -0.03 8.59 -11.45
N GLY A 82 -0.10 8.35 -10.15
CA GLY A 82 -1.06 9.00 -9.26
C GLY A 82 -2.43 8.31 -9.16
N ASP A 83 -2.68 7.27 -9.95
CA ASP A 83 -3.90 6.48 -9.81
C ASP A 83 -3.96 5.78 -8.45
N VAL A 84 -5.13 5.72 -7.88
CA VAL A 84 -5.42 4.92 -6.69
C VAL A 84 -6.08 3.61 -7.11
N LEU A 85 -5.55 2.51 -6.65
CA LEU A 85 -6.01 1.17 -6.95
C LEU A 85 -6.72 0.59 -5.74
N PHE A 86 -7.89 -0.03 -5.90
CA PHE A 86 -8.68 -0.61 -4.81
C PHE A 86 -8.97 -2.08 -5.08
N THR A 87 -8.87 -2.93 -4.06
CA THR A 87 -9.37 -4.30 -4.12
C THR A 87 -10.91 -4.30 -4.08
N THR A 88 -11.56 -5.17 -4.87
CA THR A 88 -13.03 -5.26 -4.90
C THR A 88 -13.59 -6.22 -3.87
N SER A 89 -12.85 -7.26 -3.49
CA SER A 89 -13.33 -8.30 -2.60
C SER A 89 -12.25 -8.78 -1.64
N SER A 90 -12.68 -9.31 -0.48
CA SER A 90 -11.82 -9.96 0.51
C SER A 90 -12.59 -11.04 1.27
N GLU A 91 -11.87 -11.85 2.05
CA GLU A 91 -12.44 -12.86 2.93
C GLU A 91 -13.04 -12.27 4.22
N THR A 92 -12.55 -11.10 4.63
CA THR A 92 -13.05 -10.37 5.80
C THR A 92 -13.55 -8.97 5.42
N PRO A 93 -14.55 -8.42 6.12
CA PRO A 93 -15.05 -7.08 5.85
C PRO A 93 -14.01 -5.99 6.14
N GLU A 94 -13.10 -6.22 7.09
CA GLU A 94 -12.03 -5.30 7.45
C GLU A 94 -10.99 -5.12 6.34
N GLU A 95 -10.85 -6.11 5.46
CA GLU A 95 -9.85 -6.13 4.40
C GLU A 95 -10.39 -5.73 3.03
N VAL A 96 -11.71 -5.57 2.88
CA VAL A 96 -12.30 -5.16 1.59
C VAL A 96 -11.94 -3.72 1.24
N GLY A 97 -11.75 -3.42 -0.03
CA GLY A 97 -11.44 -2.07 -0.49
C GLY A 97 -10.11 -1.54 0.03
N MET A 98 -9.09 -2.41 0.19
CA MET A 98 -7.72 -1.96 0.44
C MET A 98 -7.23 -1.16 -0.74
N SER A 99 -6.46 -0.10 -0.47
CA SER A 99 -6.04 0.86 -1.48
C SER A 99 -4.52 0.92 -1.64
N SER A 100 -4.06 1.21 -2.84
CA SER A 100 -2.65 1.46 -3.15
C SER A 100 -2.55 2.60 -4.16
N VAL A 101 -1.56 3.46 -4.05
CA VAL A 101 -1.30 4.52 -5.03
C VAL A 101 -0.16 4.10 -5.94
N TRP A 102 -0.36 4.22 -7.25
CA TRP A 102 0.67 3.88 -8.24
C TRP A 102 1.54 5.09 -8.55
N LEU A 103 2.86 4.94 -8.42
CA LEU A 103 3.82 6.05 -8.60
C LEU A 103 4.87 5.78 -9.69
N GLU A 104 4.63 4.79 -10.55
CA GLU A 104 5.52 4.50 -11.66
C GLU A 104 4.96 5.03 -12.99
N ASN A 105 5.85 5.49 -13.87
CA ASN A 105 5.53 5.92 -15.24
C ASN A 105 5.85 4.78 -16.23
N ALA A 106 5.37 3.58 -15.97
CA ALA A 106 5.59 2.45 -16.85
C ALA A 106 4.48 2.36 -17.91
N GLU A 107 4.89 2.32 -19.18
CA GLU A 107 3.96 2.07 -20.28
C GLU A 107 3.34 0.67 -20.17
N ASN A 108 2.12 0.51 -20.71
CA ASN A 108 1.41 -0.77 -20.76
C ASN A 108 1.27 -1.46 -19.39
N THR A 109 1.04 -0.63 -18.35
CA THR A 109 0.70 -1.13 -17.01
C THR A 109 -0.81 -1.19 -16.86
N TYR A 110 -1.31 -2.35 -16.47
CA TYR A 110 -2.72 -2.63 -16.26
C TYR A 110 -3.01 -2.94 -14.78
N LEU A 111 -4.26 -3.17 -14.44
CA LEU A 111 -4.69 -3.50 -13.09
C LEU A 111 -5.35 -4.88 -13.07
N ASN A 112 -5.10 -5.65 -12.03
CA ASN A 112 -5.74 -6.94 -11.79
C ASN A 112 -7.28 -6.85 -11.87
N SER A 113 -7.92 -7.87 -12.42
CA SER A 113 -9.38 -7.92 -12.62
C SER A 113 -10.21 -7.90 -11.32
N PHE A 114 -9.61 -8.28 -10.18
CA PHE A 114 -10.23 -8.22 -8.86
C PHE A 114 -9.98 -6.87 -8.16
N CYS A 115 -9.57 -5.86 -8.92
CA CYS A 115 -9.36 -4.50 -8.48
C CYS A 115 -10.08 -3.51 -9.40
N PHE A 116 -10.25 -2.29 -8.94
CA PHE A 116 -10.64 -1.15 -9.77
C PHE A 116 -9.72 0.03 -9.52
N GLY A 117 -9.50 0.82 -10.55
CA GLY A 117 -8.71 2.05 -10.46
C GLY A 117 -9.59 3.27 -10.19
N TYR A 118 -9.00 4.24 -9.54
CA TYR A 118 -9.56 5.56 -9.32
C TYR A 118 -8.54 6.60 -9.74
N ARG A 119 -8.92 7.48 -10.64
CA ARG A 119 -8.06 8.56 -11.17
C ARG A 119 -8.55 9.89 -10.64
N PRO A 120 -7.76 10.57 -9.78
CA PRO A 120 -8.07 11.91 -9.34
C PRO A 120 -8.17 12.88 -10.53
N THR A 121 -9.16 13.77 -10.49
CA THR A 121 -9.34 14.86 -11.47
C THR A 121 -8.91 16.22 -10.94
N VAL A 122 -8.53 16.27 -9.68
CA VAL A 122 -7.95 17.44 -9.01
C VAL A 122 -6.57 17.10 -8.45
N GLU A 123 -5.77 18.11 -8.16
CA GLU A 123 -4.44 17.92 -7.62
C GLU A 123 -4.48 17.33 -6.20
N PHE A 124 -3.78 16.21 -6.02
CA PHE A 124 -3.50 15.61 -4.71
C PHE A 124 -2.01 15.31 -4.56
N ASN A 125 -1.52 15.36 -3.33
CA ASN A 125 -0.26 14.70 -3.02
C ASN A 125 -0.51 13.18 -2.97
N PRO A 126 0.17 12.36 -3.78
CA PRO A 126 -0.14 10.93 -3.88
C PRO A 126 0.16 10.16 -2.57
N TYR A 127 1.20 10.53 -1.83
CA TYR A 127 1.48 9.93 -0.52
C TYR A 127 0.40 10.27 0.51
N TYR A 128 -0.16 11.51 0.46
CA TYR A 128 -1.31 11.85 1.29
C TYR A 128 -2.49 10.91 1.03
N LEU A 129 -2.85 10.70 -0.24
CA LEU A 129 -3.93 9.76 -0.61
C LEU A 129 -3.64 8.35 -0.12
N ALA A 130 -2.41 7.87 -0.32
CA ALA A 130 -1.99 6.53 0.08
C ALA A 130 -2.23 6.27 1.57
N TYR A 131 -1.87 7.19 2.44
CA TYR A 131 -2.01 7.02 3.89
C TYR A 131 -3.39 7.41 4.41
N MET A 132 -4.00 8.47 3.85
CA MET A 132 -5.33 8.90 4.22
C MET A 132 -6.36 7.79 4.01
N LEU A 133 -6.36 7.14 2.84
CA LEU A 133 -7.28 6.06 2.50
C LEU A 133 -7.09 4.81 3.36
N ARG A 134 -5.91 4.61 3.93
CA ARG A 134 -5.60 3.53 4.87
C ARG A 134 -5.72 3.94 6.34
N SER A 135 -6.07 5.19 6.63
CA SER A 135 -6.30 5.64 8.01
C SER A 135 -7.48 4.91 8.66
N SER A 136 -7.44 4.78 9.99
CA SER A 136 -8.50 4.07 10.72
C SER A 136 -9.89 4.66 10.50
N SER A 137 -10.01 5.99 10.30
CA SER A 137 -11.28 6.65 10.02
C SER A 137 -11.82 6.28 8.63
N MET A 138 -10.96 6.26 7.62
CA MET A 138 -11.36 5.87 6.26
C MET A 138 -11.64 4.38 6.16
N ARG A 139 -10.83 3.53 6.79
CA ARG A 139 -11.07 2.08 6.84
C ARG A 139 -12.43 1.76 7.45
N LYS A 140 -12.83 2.44 8.53
CA LYS A 140 -14.17 2.27 9.11
C LYS A 140 -15.28 2.60 8.12
N LYS A 141 -15.17 3.73 7.37
CA LYS A 141 -16.15 4.11 6.33
C LYS A 141 -16.22 3.05 5.22
N ILE A 142 -15.06 2.56 4.74
CA ILE A 142 -14.96 1.56 3.67
C ILE A 142 -15.53 0.21 4.14
N THR A 143 -15.13 -0.27 5.31
CA THR A 143 -15.62 -1.53 5.89
C THR A 143 -17.13 -1.53 6.08
N PHE A 144 -17.73 -0.39 6.43
CA PHE A 144 -19.19 -0.26 6.55
C PHE A 144 -19.94 -0.50 5.22
N LEU A 145 -19.27 -0.31 4.09
CA LEU A 145 -19.83 -0.58 2.75
C LEU A 145 -19.67 -2.03 2.30
N ALA A 146 -18.96 -2.87 3.06
CA ALA A 146 -18.74 -4.28 2.74
C ALA A 146 -20.08 -5.04 2.70
N GLN A 147 -20.26 -5.86 1.67
CA GLN A 147 -21.46 -6.67 1.47
C GLN A 147 -21.07 -8.12 1.18
N GLY A 148 -21.65 -9.05 1.87
CA GLY A 148 -21.40 -10.49 1.68
C GLY A 148 -21.51 -11.27 2.99
N ILE A 149 -21.38 -12.60 2.90
CA ILE A 149 -21.43 -13.51 4.06
C ILE A 149 -20.11 -14.27 4.20
N SER A 150 -19.66 -14.95 3.15
CA SER A 150 -18.40 -15.71 3.13
C SER A 150 -17.29 -14.99 2.34
N ARG A 151 -17.67 -14.11 1.44
CA ARG A 151 -16.78 -13.24 0.68
C ARG A 151 -17.41 -11.87 0.60
N TYR A 152 -16.68 -10.88 1.05
CA TYR A 152 -17.14 -9.50 1.11
C TYR A 152 -16.72 -8.74 -0.14
N ASN A 153 -17.65 -7.97 -0.70
CA ASN A 153 -17.44 -7.15 -1.89
C ASN A 153 -17.77 -5.69 -1.58
N ILE A 154 -17.17 -4.78 -2.33
CA ILE A 154 -17.47 -3.35 -2.25
C ILE A 154 -17.96 -2.83 -3.60
N SER A 155 -19.01 -2.03 -3.55
CA SER A 155 -19.55 -1.35 -4.74
C SER A 155 -18.72 -0.10 -5.05
N LYS A 156 -18.22 0.02 -6.30
CA LYS A 156 -17.55 1.23 -6.79
C LYS A 156 -18.39 2.48 -6.57
N ASN A 157 -19.67 2.44 -6.89
CA ASN A 157 -20.56 3.59 -6.76
C ASN A 157 -20.67 4.04 -5.30
N LYS A 158 -20.90 3.11 -4.37
CA LYS A 158 -20.92 3.43 -2.93
C LYS A 158 -19.60 3.97 -2.42
N MET A 159 -18.47 3.47 -2.96
CA MET A 159 -17.16 3.98 -2.63
C MET A 159 -17.00 5.45 -3.06
N MET A 160 -17.57 5.82 -4.21
CA MET A 160 -17.53 7.21 -4.70
C MET A 160 -18.38 8.18 -3.87
N ASP A 161 -19.30 7.69 -3.05
CA ASP A 161 -20.06 8.51 -2.11
C ASP A 161 -19.33 8.79 -0.79
N ILE A 162 -18.18 8.17 -0.55
CA ILE A 162 -17.41 8.41 0.67
C ILE A 162 -16.82 9.82 0.65
N GLU A 163 -17.09 10.57 1.71
CA GLU A 163 -16.45 11.87 1.95
C GLU A 163 -15.04 11.69 2.49
N ILE A 164 -14.09 12.35 1.83
CA ILE A 164 -12.68 12.40 2.19
C ILE A 164 -12.28 13.81 2.63
N PRO A 165 -11.37 13.94 3.60
CA PRO A 165 -10.82 15.23 3.99
C PRO A 165 -9.76 15.68 2.99
N ILE A 166 -9.83 16.96 2.58
CA ILE A 166 -8.89 17.55 1.62
C ILE A 166 -8.26 18.80 2.25
N PRO A 167 -7.11 18.69 2.92
CA PRO A 167 -6.33 19.83 3.35
C PRO A 167 -5.68 20.56 2.17
N LYS A 168 -5.12 21.73 2.43
CA LYS A 168 -4.32 22.44 1.42
C LYS A 168 -3.16 21.57 0.95
N ILE A 169 -2.76 21.76 -0.30
CA ILE A 169 -1.72 20.90 -0.95
C ILE A 169 -0.39 20.90 -0.17
N GLU A 170 -0.03 22.02 0.45
CA GLU A 170 1.18 22.11 1.29
C GLU A 170 1.08 21.20 2.53
N GLU A 171 -0.08 21.15 3.18
CA GLU A 171 -0.33 20.28 4.31
C GLU A 171 -0.38 18.81 3.89
N GLN A 172 -1.00 18.49 2.73
CA GLN A 172 -0.96 17.16 2.16
C GLN A 172 0.49 16.68 1.92
N LYS A 173 1.35 17.54 1.38
CA LYS A 173 2.79 17.25 1.17
C LYS A 173 3.50 16.97 2.50
N GLN A 174 3.22 17.73 3.54
CA GLN A 174 3.82 17.53 4.86
C GLN A 174 3.37 16.20 5.48
N ILE A 175 2.06 15.91 5.46
CA ILE A 175 1.51 14.65 5.97
C ILE A 175 2.06 13.45 5.18
N GLY A 176 2.01 13.52 3.86
CA GLY A 176 2.51 12.46 2.98
C GLY A 176 4.00 12.16 3.20
N SER A 177 4.82 13.22 3.28
CA SER A 177 6.26 13.09 3.54
C SER A 177 6.56 12.52 4.92
N TYR A 178 5.79 12.89 5.94
CA TYR A 178 5.96 12.37 7.29
C TYR A 178 5.77 10.85 7.34
N PHE A 179 4.67 10.33 6.81
CA PHE A 179 4.41 8.90 6.79
C PHE A 179 5.37 8.13 5.89
N ARG A 180 5.72 8.68 4.70
CA ARG A 180 6.75 8.10 3.84
C ARG A 180 8.09 7.94 4.57
N ASN A 181 8.51 8.94 5.33
CA ASN A 181 9.74 8.88 6.10
C ASN A 181 9.66 7.81 7.20
N LEU A 182 8.51 7.64 7.85
CA LEU A 182 8.31 6.56 8.82
C LEU A 182 8.42 5.18 8.16
N ASP A 183 7.82 4.96 7.00
CA ASP A 183 7.93 3.69 6.26
C ASP A 183 9.38 3.40 5.84
N ASN A 184 10.12 4.44 5.39
CA ASN A 184 11.54 4.30 5.08
C ASN A 184 12.37 3.89 6.31
N LEU A 185 12.11 4.49 7.48
CA LEU A 185 12.76 4.14 8.72
C LEU A 185 12.42 2.71 9.15
N ILE A 186 11.15 2.32 9.09
CA ILE A 186 10.70 0.95 9.38
C ILE A 186 11.44 -0.05 8.49
N THR A 187 11.47 0.20 7.18
CA THR A 187 12.15 -0.66 6.21
C THR A 187 13.65 -0.77 6.50
N LEU A 188 14.31 0.35 6.81
CA LEU A 188 15.74 0.36 7.14
C LEU A 188 16.03 -0.44 8.41
N HIS A 189 15.22 -0.25 9.46
CA HIS A 189 15.38 -0.98 10.71
C HIS A 189 15.09 -2.48 10.54
N GLN A 190 14.09 -2.84 9.71
CA GLN A 190 13.81 -4.25 9.41
C GLN A 190 14.98 -4.92 8.67
N ARG A 191 15.58 -4.24 7.68
CA ARG A 191 16.77 -4.74 6.99
C ARG A 191 17.95 -4.92 7.96
N LYS A 192 18.17 -3.95 8.86
CA LYS A 192 19.21 -4.05 9.89
C LYS A 192 18.95 -5.22 10.84
N TYR A 193 17.72 -5.39 11.29
CA TYR A 193 17.31 -6.50 12.15
C TYR A 193 17.60 -7.86 11.48
N ASN A 194 17.16 -8.04 10.23
CA ASN A 194 17.37 -9.28 9.49
C ASN A 194 18.88 -9.57 9.31
N LYS A 195 19.67 -8.53 9.01
CA LYS A 195 21.13 -8.66 8.90
C LYS A 195 21.78 -9.11 10.21
N LEU A 196 21.36 -8.51 11.33
CA LEU A 196 21.86 -8.90 12.67
C LEU A 196 21.43 -10.33 13.04
N GLN A 197 20.25 -10.76 12.68
CA GLN A 197 19.80 -12.14 12.87
C GLN A 197 20.67 -13.13 12.08
N ASN A 198 21.03 -12.80 10.84
CA ASN A 198 21.92 -13.63 10.02
C ASN A 198 23.35 -13.69 10.61
N VAL A 199 23.87 -12.55 11.10
CA VAL A 199 25.16 -12.51 11.79
C VAL A 199 25.12 -13.38 13.05
N LYS A 200 24.09 -13.23 13.88
CA LYS A 200 23.89 -14.05 15.09
C LYS A 200 23.89 -15.54 14.75
N LYS A 201 23.11 -15.95 13.73
CA LYS A 201 23.03 -17.34 13.28
C LYS A 201 24.42 -17.85 12.87
N SER A 202 25.14 -17.10 12.02
CA SER A 202 26.47 -17.47 11.56
C SER A 202 27.47 -17.60 12.72
N MET A 203 27.44 -16.70 13.71
CA MET A 203 28.33 -16.76 14.87
C MET A 203 28.01 -17.97 15.75
N LEU A 204 26.73 -18.29 15.97
CA LEU A 204 26.35 -19.50 16.70
C LEU A 204 26.86 -20.78 16.04
N GLU A 205 26.95 -20.82 14.71
CA GLU A 205 27.47 -21.96 13.97
C GLU A 205 29.01 -22.03 13.98
N LYS A 206 29.71 -20.89 14.09
CA LYS A 206 31.16 -20.81 13.94
C LYS A 206 31.93 -20.68 15.25
N MET A 207 31.30 -20.14 16.29
CA MET A 207 31.97 -19.91 17.60
C MET A 207 31.81 -21.10 18.54
N PHE A 208 31.12 -22.15 18.15
CA PHE A 208 31.04 -23.41 18.89
C PHE A 208 31.67 -24.54 18.05
N PRO A 209 32.37 -25.49 18.69
CA PRO A 209 32.93 -26.63 17.97
C PRO A 209 31.85 -27.45 17.27
N LYS A 210 32.14 -27.88 16.04
CA LYS A 210 31.28 -28.83 15.32
C LYS A 210 31.68 -30.29 15.68
N ASN A 211 30.76 -31.25 15.37
CA ASN A 211 30.98 -32.66 15.63
C ASN A 211 32.33 -33.12 15.04
N GLY A 212 33.20 -33.69 15.93
CA GLY A 212 34.53 -34.17 15.59
C GLY A 212 35.65 -33.13 15.75
N SER A 213 35.36 -31.91 16.18
CA SER A 213 36.36 -30.91 16.48
C SER A 213 36.17 -30.37 17.89
N ASN A 214 37.27 -30.10 18.61
CA ASN A 214 37.26 -29.45 19.94
C ASN A 214 37.58 -27.94 19.81
N ILE A 215 37.76 -27.41 18.61
CA ILE A 215 38.14 -26.03 18.36
C ILE A 215 37.12 -25.39 17.43
N PRO A 216 36.52 -24.26 17.82
CA PRO A 216 35.63 -23.52 16.97
C PRO A 216 36.38 -22.80 15.83
N GLU A 217 35.67 -22.51 14.73
CA GLU A 217 36.21 -21.77 13.58
C GLU A 217 36.56 -20.31 13.92
N ILE A 218 35.80 -19.69 14.81
CA ILE A 218 36.00 -18.31 15.25
C ILE A 218 36.11 -18.27 16.80
N ARG A 219 37.10 -17.54 17.31
CA ARG A 219 37.30 -17.32 18.74
C ARG A 219 37.55 -15.83 19.01
N PHE A 220 37.20 -15.37 20.18
CA PHE A 220 37.71 -14.10 20.68
C PHE A 220 39.19 -14.26 21.04
N ALA A 221 40.00 -13.21 20.73
CA ALA A 221 41.40 -13.14 21.12
C ALA A 221 41.51 -12.86 22.62
#